data_a9b176da8a3eb2b7d2bbfe740357d493
#
_entry.id   a9b176da8a3eb2b7d2bbfe740357d493
#
_cell.length_a   1.000
_cell.length_b   1.000
_cell.length_c   1.000
_cell.angle_alpha   90.00
_cell.angle_beta   90.00
_cell.angle_gamma   90.00
#
_symmetry.space_group_name_H-M   'P 1'
#
loop_
_entity.id
_entity.type
_entity.pdbx_description
1 polymer ?
#
loop_
_entity_poly.entity_id
_entity_poly.type
_entity_poly.pdbx_seq_one_letter_code
_entity_poly.pdbx_strand_id
1 'polypeptide(L)' 'MKKSLLKFDLELNENNLPEKIIMNSSDNQAKDVSLKAVMIAAWDEKTNETLIVPLWKKDMMVNEMFIMYHQTLMSMANTL' A
#
# COMPACT_ATOMS: atom_id res chain seq x y z
N MET A 1 -21.76 -15.56 -6.44
CA MET A 1 -21.06 -14.28 -6.24
C MET A 1 -19.56 -14.51 -6.16
N LYS A 2 -18.82 -13.74 -6.90
CA LYS A 2 -17.36 -13.85 -6.92
C LYS A 2 -16.74 -12.96 -5.86
N LYS A 3 -15.86 -13.50 -5.05
CA LYS A 3 -15.18 -12.75 -4.00
C LYS A 3 -13.68 -12.70 -4.29
N SER A 4 -13.06 -11.56 -4.00
CA SER A 4 -11.62 -11.45 -4.10
C SER A 4 -11.05 -10.91 -2.80
N LEU A 5 -9.79 -11.26 -2.54
CA LEU A 5 -9.12 -10.89 -1.31
C LEU A 5 -7.78 -10.22 -1.63
N LEU A 6 -7.58 -9.08 -0.99
CA LEU A 6 -6.30 -8.37 -1.02
C LEU A 6 -5.79 -8.28 0.41
N LYS A 7 -4.59 -8.81 0.64
CA LYS A 7 -4.06 -8.94 2.00
C LYS A 7 -2.67 -8.35 2.10
N PHE A 8 -2.42 -7.60 3.17
CA PHE A 8 -1.10 -7.07 3.50
C PHE A 8 -0.69 -7.60 4.87
N ASP A 9 0.45 -8.29 4.90
CA ASP A 9 1.04 -8.77 6.15
C ASP A 9 2.21 -7.88 6.52
N LEU A 10 2.21 -7.40 7.76
CA LEU A 10 3.23 -6.49 8.26
C LEU A 10 3.97 -7.12 9.43
N GLU A 11 5.30 -7.01 9.41
CA GLU A 11 6.12 -7.31 10.58
C GLU A 11 6.69 -6.00 11.08
N LEU A 12 6.44 -5.68 12.35
CA LEU A 12 6.86 -4.44 12.96
C LEU A 12 8.02 -4.70 13.93
N ASN A 13 8.92 -3.73 14.04
CA ASN A 13 9.98 -3.81 15.02
C ASN A 13 9.51 -3.30 16.39
N GLU A 14 10.41 -3.19 17.35
CA GLU A 14 10.10 -2.76 18.71
C GLU A 14 9.51 -1.35 18.77
N ASN A 15 9.81 -0.53 17.79
CA ASN A 15 9.30 0.83 17.69
C ASN A 15 8.06 0.94 16.82
N ASN A 16 7.44 -0.19 16.47
CA ASN A 16 6.25 -0.26 15.60
C ASN A 16 6.50 0.27 14.20
N LEU A 17 7.74 0.19 13.73
CA LEU A 17 8.09 0.54 12.36
C LEU A 17 8.11 -0.72 11.49
N PRO A 18 7.59 -0.64 10.26
CA PRO A 18 7.57 -1.82 9.39
C PRO A 18 8.97 -2.29 9.00
N GLU A 19 9.22 -3.57 9.21
CA GLU A 19 10.44 -4.23 8.74
C GLU A 19 10.17 -5.10 7.53
N LYS A 20 8.93 -5.54 7.37
CA LYS A 20 8.55 -6.41 6.27
C LYS A 20 7.10 -6.14 5.91
N ILE A 21 6.84 -5.98 4.61
CA ILE A 21 5.50 -5.77 4.08
C ILE A 21 5.30 -6.75 2.94
N ILE A 22 4.33 -7.65 3.06
CA ILE A 22 4.06 -8.67 2.05
C ILE A 22 2.63 -8.51 1.57
N MET A 23 2.45 -8.48 0.26
CA MET A 23 1.13 -8.37 -0.36
C MET A 23 0.74 -9.67 -1.07
N ASN A 24 -0.50 -10.08 -0.87
CA ASN A 24 -1.09 -11.22 -1.56
C ASN A 24 -2.43 -10.81 -2.14
N SER A 25 -2.71 -11.25 -3.36
CA SER A 25 -3.98 -10.98 -4.02
C SER A 25 -4.48 -12.26 -4.67
N SER A 26 -5.76 -12.55 -4.47
CA SER A 26 -6.37 -13.75 -5.06
C SER A 26 -6.66 -13.57 -6.56
N ASP A 27 -6.87 -12.33 -7.02
CA ASP A 27 -7.28 -12.08 -8.40
C ASP A 27 -6.10 -11.94 -9.36
N ASN A 28 -5.05 -11.25 -8.94
CA ASN A 28 -3.92 -10.94 -9.81
C ASN A 28 -2.81 -11.96 -9.69
N GLN A 29 -3.07 -13.05 -8.96
CA GLN A 29 -2.08 -14.10 -8.69
C GLN A 29 -0.79 -13.53 -8.08
N ALA A 30 -0.88 -12.33 -7.48
CA ALA A 30 0.21 -11.76 -6.73
C ALA A 30 0.39 -12.58 -5.46
N LYS A 31 1.55 -13.19 -5.29
CA LYS A 31 1.82 -14.07 -4.17
C LYS A 31 3.12 -13.66 -3.51
N ASP A 32 3.05 -13.35 -2.22
CA ASP A 32 4.22 -13.02 -1.42
C ASP A 32 5.08 -11.91 -2.04
N VAL A 33 4.42 -10.86 -2.54
CA VAL A 33 5.14 -9.73 -3.13
C VAL A 33 5.73 -8.88 -2.01
N SER A 34 7.05 -8.75 -2.00
CA SER A 34 7.75 -7.97 -0.99
C SER A 34 7.71 -6.49 -1.37
N LEU A 35 7.19 -5.67 -0.47
CA LEU A 35 7.03 -4.23 -0.71
C LEU A 35 7.90 -3.43 0.25
N LYS A 36 8.45 -2.32 -0.21
CA LYS A 36 9.11 -1.35 0.65
C LYS A 36 8.12 -0.33 1.20
N ALA A 37 7.03 -0.10 0.49
CA ALA A 37 6.04 0.87 0.90
C ALA A 37 4.68 0.48 0.36
N VAL A 38 3.63 0.89 1.07
CA VAL A 38 2.27 0.77 0.61
C VAL A 38 1.51 2.00 1.10
N MET A 39 0.65 2.52 0.24
CA MET A 39 -0.18 3.67 0.58
C MET A 39 -1.61 3.33 0.22
N ILE A 40 -2.50 3.39 1.20
CA ILE A 40 -3.91 3.07 1.00
C ILE A 40 -4.72 4.34 1.19
N ALA A 41 -5.56 4.64 0.22
CA ALA A 41 -6.54 5.72 0.32
C ALA A 41 -7.90 5.09 0.10
N ALA A 42 -8.75 5.14 1.13
CA ALA A 42 -10.06 4.50 1.08
C ALA A 42 -11.12 5.50 1.51
N TRP A 43 -12.19 5.59 0.72
CA TRP A 43 -13.29 6.49 1.01
C TRP A 43 -14.27 5.82 1.95
N ASP A 44 -14.47 6.39 3.13
CA ASP A 44 -15.45 5.91 4.11
C ASP A 44 -16.81 6.52 3.77
N GLU A 45 -17.73 5.68 3.31
CA GLU A 45 -19.02 6.16 2.85
C GLU A 45 -19.93 6.68 3.98
N LYS A 46 -19.65 6.31 5.22
CA LYS A 46 -20.45 6.76 6.37
C LYS A 46 -20.03 8.15 6.84
N THR A 47 -18.73 8.40 6.91
CA THR A 47 -18.20 9.67 7.41
C THR A 47 -17.90 10.66 6.31
N ASN A 48 -17.87 10.21 5.04
CA ASN A 48 -17.47 11.00 3.88
C ASN A 48 -16.04 11.54 4.04
N GLU A 49 -15.15 10.69 4.56
CA GLU A 49 -13.75 11.02 4.74
C GLU A 49 -12.87 10.00 4.05
N THR A 50 -11.69 10.42 3.65
CA THR A 50 -10.68 9.53 3.08
C THR A 50 -9.77 9.04 4.20
N LEU A 51 -9.73 7.73 4.35
CA LEU A 51 -8.79 7.08 5.26
C LEU A 51 -7.48 6.86 4.53
N ILE A 52 -6.40 7.36 5.10
CA ILE A 52 -5.09 7.24 4.47
C ILE A 52 -4.17 6.48 5.39
N VAL A 53 -3.62 5.38 4.87
CA VAL A 53 -2.68 4.54 5.61
C VAL A 53 -1.37 4.49 4.84
N PRO A 54 -0.42 5.37 5.17
CA PRO A 54 0.90 5.33 4.55
C PRO A 54 1.83 4.47 5.39
N LEU A 55 2.43 3.47 4.76
CA LEU A 55 3.36 2.56 5.41
C LEU A 55 4.61 2.41 4.55
N TRP A 56 5.78 2.56 5.16
CA TRP A 56 7.03 2.28 4.46
C TRP A 56 8.06 1.74 5.42
N LYS A 57 8.93 0.91 4.86
CA LYS A 57 10.05 0.37 5.62
C LYS A 57 11.07 1.47 5.87
N LYS A 58 11.79 1.36 6.99
CA LYS A 58 12.79 2.36 7.35
C LYS A 58 13.95 2.44 6.38
N ASP A 59 14.15 1.39 5.56
CA ASP A 59 15.22 1.38 4.57
C ASP A 59 14.81 1.98 3.23
N MET A 60 13.59 2.47 3.12
CA MET A 60 13.14 3.16 1.91
C MET A 60 13.81 4.53 1.82
N MET A 61 14.45 4.80 0.69
CA MET A 61 15.18 6.04 0.49
C MET A 61 14.25 7.14 -0.01
N VAL A 62 14.61 8.40 0.25
CA VAL A 62 13.79 9.55 -0.12
C VAL A 62 13.55 9.60 -1.63
N ASN A 63 14.58 9.29 -2.43
CA ASN A 63 14.41 9.28 -3.88
C ASN A 63 13.42 8.19 -4.34
N GLU A 64 13.40 7.05 -3.64
CA GLU A 64 12.41 6.00 -3.92
C GLU A 64 10.99 6.48 -3.62
N MET A 65 10.81 7.23 -2.52
CA MET A 65 9.52 7.81 -2.19
C MET A 65 9.03 8.78 -3.26
N PHE A 66 9.92 9.64 -3.77
CA PHE A 66 9.56 10.56 -4.83
C PHE A 66 9.14 9.84 -6.10
N ILE A 67 9.83 8.76 -6.46
CA ILE A 67 9.46 7.96 -7.62
C ILE A 67 8.09 7.33 -7.41
N MET A 68 7.85 6.78 -6.24
CA MET A 68 6.55 6.17 -5.92
C MET A 68 5.41 7.19 -5.99
N TYR A 69 5.60 8.38 -5.41
CA TYR A 69 4.58 9.43 -5.45
C TYR A 69 4.30 9.86 -6.88
N HIS A 70 5.36 10.03 -7.68
CA HIS A 70 5.20 10.42 -9.07
C HIS A 70 4.38 9.39 -9.84
N GLN A 71 4.74 8.12 -9.73
CA GLN A 71 4.03 7.04 -10.41
C GLN A 71 2.58 6.96 -9.96
N THR A 72 2.34 7.12 -8.66
CA THR A 72 0.99 7.07 -8.10
C THR A 72 0.13 8.21 -8.62
N LEU A 73 0.66 9.44 -8.62
CA LEU A 73 -0.07 10.59 -9.11
C LEU A 73 -0.41 10.47 -10.59
N MET A 74 0.54 9.98 -11.40
CA MET A 74 0.31 9.77 -12.83
C MET A 74 -0.76 8.70 -13.06
N SER A 75 -0.73 7.63 -12.28
CA SER A 75 -1.73 6.57 -12.38
C SER A 75 -3.11 7.09 -12.01
N MET A 76 -3.21 7.88 -10.94
CA MET A 76 -4.49 8.46 -10.53
C MET A 76 -5.05 9.42 -11.57
N ALA A 77 -4.18 10.21 -12.20
CA ALA A 77 -4.61 11.12 -13.24
C ALA A 77 -5.19 10.35 -14.43
N ASN A 78 -4.66 9.19 -14.75
CA ASN A 78 -5.13 8.37 -15.86
C ASN A 78 -6.44 7.64 -15.59
N THR A 79 -6.84 7.52 -14.31
CA THR A 79 -8.07 6.82 -13.95
C THR A 79 -9.24 7.75 -13.71
N LEU A 80 -9.01 9.05 -13.71
CA LEU A 80 -10.10 10.02 -13.63
C LEU A 80 -10.73 10.26 -15.03
#